data_6887faeff7cdf83d7faf4358c4aaef89
#
_entry.id   6887faeff7cdf83d7faf4358c4aaef89
#
_cell.length_a   1.000
_cell.length_b   1.000
_cell.length_c   1.000
_cell.angle_alpha   90.00
_cell.angle_beta   90.00
_cell.angle_gamma   90.00
#
_symmetry.space_group_name_H-M   'P 1'
#
loop_
_entity.id
_entity.type
_entity.pdbx_description
1 polymer ?
#
loop_
_entity_poly.entity_id
_entity_poly.type
_entity_poly.pdbx_seq_one_letter_code
_entity_poly.pdbx_strand_id
1 'polypeptide(L)'
;EASAYTADIAHYHQVYKPVGILPPDQYMAVVLQATEGCSFNTCTFCNFYRDRPFRIKTPESFREHVRAVAAFLGEGMSLRRTIFLGDANALVIPMPRLLPLLDIIHEDLDVEALGGIYAFLDGFSGEKKSREDYAQLARLGLKRVYIGLESGDPELLRLLKKPGHPADAITAVREMKAAGVAVGLIVLLGAGGHQFERSHVCETIRVLNEMPLDADDLIYFSELIESEGMPYVQSAFEERLQPLTSDERILQGEMIEQGLRFTEAGGTPHISRYDIREFVY
;
A
#
# COMPACT_ATOMS: atom_id res chain seq x y z
N GLU A 1 11.60 -22.43 25.91
CA GLU A 1 11.51 -21.16 25.11
C GLU A 1 11.55 -21.47 23.61
N ALA A 2 12.54 -22.22 23.06
CA ALA A 2 12.63 -22.52 21.63
C ALA A 2 11.41 -23.28 21.09
N SER A 3 10.83 -24.21 21.86
CA SER A 3 9.65 -24.99 21.44
C SER A 3 8.36 -24.15 21.39
N ALA A 4 8.22 -23.18 22.30
CA ALA A 4 7.08 -22.26 22.31
C ALA A 4 7.12 -21.33 21.08
N TYR A 5 8.31 -20.83 20.75
CA TYR A 5 8.51 -19.96 19.58
C TYR A 5 8.21 -20.68 18.26
N THR A 6 8.63 -21.95 18.15
CA THR A 6 8.34 -22.80 16.96
C THR A 6 6.84 -23.07 16.84
N ALA A 7 6.15 -23.30 17.96
CA ALA A 7 4.69 -23.48 17.97
C ALA A 7 3.94 -22.21 17.55
N ASP A 8 4.40 -21.05 17.99
CA ASP A 8 3.84 -19.76 17.62
C ASP A 8 3.98 -19.46 16.11
N ILE A 9 5.15 -19.72 15.54
CA ILE A 9 5.38 -19.61 14.10
C ILE A 9 4.43 -20.56 13.33
N ALA A 10 4.28 -21.80 13.77
CA ALA A 10 3.38 -22.76 13.13
C ALA A 10 1.91 -22.30 13.21
N HIS A 11 1.50 -21.72 14.35
CA HIS A 11 0.18 -21.14 14.54
C HIS A 11 -0.05 -19.91 13.65
N TYR A 12 0.94 -19.01 13.55
CA TYR A 12 0.90 -17.87 12.63
C TYR A 12 0.61 -18.32 11.19
N HIS A 13 1.31 -19.33 10.68
CA HIS A 13 1.12 -19.85 9.33
C HIS A 13 -0.23 -20.56 9.10
N GLN A 14 -0.93 -20.96 10.16
CA GLN A 14 -2.30 -21.48 10.05
C GLN A 14 -3.33 -20.34 9.89
N VAL A 15 -3.05 -19.16 10.48
CA VAL A 15 -3.95 -18.01 10.49
C VAL A 15 -3.68 -17.10 9.29
N TYR A 16 -2.40 -16.84 9.00
CA TYR A 16 -1.97 -15.90 7.97
C TYR A 16 -1.26 -16.59 6.79
N LYS A 17 -1.54 -16.13 5.59
CA LYS A 17 -0.52 -16.15 4.54
C LYS A 17 0.54 -15.09 4.90
N PRO A 18 1.83 -15.30 4.56
CA PRO A 18 2.85 -14.31 4.89
C PRO A 18 2.43 -12.90 4.50
N VAL A 19 2.40 -11.99 5.46
CA VAL A 19 2.11 -10.57 5.21
C VAL A 19 3.34 -9.97 4.56
N GLY A 20 3.24 -9.60 3.30
CA GLY A 20 4.40 -9.19 2.50
C GLY A 20 4.93 -7.81 2.86
N ILE A 21 4.02 -6.86 3.15
CA ILE A 21 4.37 -5.49 3.50
C ILE A 21 3.18 -4.78 4.15
N LEU A 22 3.48 -3.85 5.05
CA LEU A 22 2.55 -2.83 5.56
C LEU A 22 3.22 -1.45 5.48
N PRO A 23 2.44 -0.38 5.39
CA PRO A 23 2.97 0.97 5.60
C PRO A 23 3.50 1.10 7.04
N PRO A 24 4.55 1.91 7.30
CA PRO A 24 5.16 2.02 8.62
C PRO A 24 4.19 2.40 9.74
N ASP A 25 3.25 3.29 9.47
CA ASP A 25 2.22 3.70 10.43
C ASP A 25 1.16 2.61 10.71
N GLN A 26 1.22 1.47 10.01
CA GLN A 26 0.33 0.33 10.17
C GLN A 26 1.01 -0.93 10.77
N TYR A 27 2.25 -0.83 11.27
CA TYR A 27 2.94 -1.98 11.87
C TYR A 27 2.24 -2.53 13.12
N MET A 28 1.42 -1.72 13.77
CA MET A 28 0.59 -2.15 14.91
C MET A 28 -0.87 -2.43 14.51
N ALA A 29 -1.15 -2.69 13.24
CA ALA A 29 -2.49 -3.03 12.79
C ALA A 29 -2.89 -4.47 13.13
N VAL A 30 -4.19 -4.71 13.22
CA VAL A 30 -4.79 -6.03 13.02
C VAL A 30 -4.91 -6.24 11.53
N VAL A 31 -4.12 -7.13 10.96
CA VAL A 31 -4.20 -7.43 9.52
C VAL A 31 -5.31 -8.44 9.27
N LEU A 32 -6.26 -8.09 8.41
CA LEU A 32 -7.35 -8.95 7.98
C LEU A 32 -7.23 -9.18 6.47
N GLN A 33 -6.84 -10.38 6.08
CA GLN A 33 -6.63 -10.73 4.68
C GLN A 33 -7.96 -11.01 3.96
N ALA A 34 -8.63 -9.96 3.47
CA ALA A 34 -9.83 -10.07 2.62
C ALA A 34 -9.50 -10.64 1.23
N THR A 35 -8.27 -10.40 0.78
CA THR A 35 -7.69 -11.02 -0.42
C THR A 35 -6.44 -11.82 -0.06
N GLU A 36 -6.03 -12.70 -0.95
CA GLU A 36 -4.73 -13.37 -0.92
C GLU A 36 -3.99 -13.01 -2.20
N GLY A 37 -2.71 -12.65 -2.09
CA GLY A 37 -1.89 -12.27 -3.23
C GLY A 37 -2.19 -10.88 -3.79
N CYS A 38 -1.62 -10.60 -4.96
CA CYS A 38 -1.79 -9.34 -5.68
C CYS A 38 -2.57 -9.56 -6.97
N SER A 39 -3.56 -8.70 -7.26
CA SER A 39 -4.39 -8.77 -8.46
C SER A 39 -3.61 -8.59 -9.77
N PHE A 40 -2.45 -7.95 -9.69
CA PHE A 40 -1.54 -7.76 -10.82
C PHE A 40 -0.37 -8.72 -10.82
N ASN A 41 0.43 -8.71 -9.77
CA ASN A 41 1.59 -9.56 -9.55
C ASN A 41 2.62 -9.58 -10.71
N THR A 42 2.67 -8.50 -11.51
CA THR A 42 3.55 -8.38 -12.69
C THR A 42 4.66 -7.37 -12.52
N CYS A 43 4.58 -6.49 -11.50
CA CYS A 43 5.57 -5.45 -11.25
C CYS A 43 6.97 -6.06 -11.09
N THR A 44 7.94 -5.53 -11.84
CA THR A 44 9.29 -6.11 -11.89
C THR A 44 10.07 -5.95 -10.57
N PHE A 45 9.73 -4.93 -9.79
CA PHE A 45 10.38 -4.58 -8.52
C PHE A 45 9.76 -5.21 -7.28
N CYS A 46 8.66 -5.98 -7.42
CA CYS A 46 7.92 -6.54 -6.30
C CYS A 46 7.95 -8.06 -6.29
N ASN A 47 8.33 -8.66 -5.16
CA ASN A 47 8.35 -10.10 -4.96
C ASN A 47 7.42 -10.60 -3.84
N PHE A 48 6.64 -9.70 -3.19
CA PHE A 48 5.89 -10.03 -1.97
C PHE A 48 4.79 -11.08 -2.13
N TYR A 49 4.23 -11.22 -3.33
CA TYR A 49 3.01 -12.02 -3.54
C TYR A 49 3.15 -13.05 -4.67
N ARG A 50 4.39 -13.34 -5.09
CA ARG A 50 4.64 -14.29 -6.21
C ARG A 50 4.43 -15.74 -5.83
N ASP A 51 4.36 -16.02 -4.54
CA ASP A 51 4.18 -17.36 -3.97
C ASP A 51 2.73 -17.86 -4.05
N ARG A 52 1.77 -17.00 -4.40
CA ARG A 52 0.35 -17.34 -4.38
C ARG A 52 -0.48 -16.61 -5.45
N PRO A 53 -1.56 -17.28 -5.96
CA PRO A 53 -2.49 -16.64 -6.87
C PRO A 53 -3.38 -15.63 -6.13
N PHE A 54 -3.86 -14.62 -6.87
CA PHE A 54 -4.85 -13.69 -6.34
C PHE A 54 -6.19 -14.38 -6.11
N ARG A 55 -6.76 -14.17 -4.93
CA ARG A 55 -8.10 -14.66 -4.55
C ARG A 55 -8.78 -13.62 -3.66
N ILE A 56 -10.11 -13.54 -3.78
CA ILE A 56 -10.98 -12.79 -2.87
C ILE A 56 -11.68 -13.81 -1.99
N LYS A 57 -11.59 -13.68 -0.67
CA LYS A 57 -12.28 -14.56 0.28
C LYS A 57 -13.80 -14.43 0.15
N THR A 58 -14.51 -15.53 0.35
CA THR A 58 -15.98 -15.48 0.57
C THR A 58 -16.28 -14.90 1.94
N PRO A 59 -17.50 -14.39 2.19
CA PRO A 59 -17.88 -13.91 3.52
C PRO A 59 -17.64 -14.94 4.63
N GLU A 60 -17.96 -16.22 4.37
CA GLU A 60 -17.76 -17.31 5.32
C GLU A 60 -16.29 -17.52 5.66
N SER A 61 -15.45 -17.64 4.63
CA SER A 61 -13.99 -17.80 4.80
C SER A 61 -13.34 -16.59 5.43
N PHE A 62 -13.85 -15.39 5.15
CA PHE A 62 -13.35 -14.16 5.76
C PHE A 62 -13.74 -14.08 7.25
N ARG A 63 -14.96 -14.46 7.62
CA ARG A 63 -15.39 -14.53 9.02
C ARG A 63 -14.55 -15.53 9.83
N GLU A 64 -14.28 -16.71 9.26
CA GLU A 64 -13.37 -17.68 9.88
C GLU A 64 -11.98 -17.07 10.10
N HIS A 65 -11.46 -16.34 9.12
CA HIS A 65 -10.17 -15.66 9.22
C HIS A 65 -10.17 -14.57 10.31
N VAL A 66 -11.18 -13.71 10.36
CA VAL A 66 -11.29 -12.65 11.40
C VAL A 66 -11.26 -13.25 12.80
N ARG A 67 -12.02 -14.32 13.02
CA ARG A 67 -12.08 -15.01 14.31
C ARG A 67 -10.77 -15.73 14.65
N ALA A 68 -10.13 -16.34 13.66
CA ALA A 68 -8.82 -16.96 13.83
C ALA A 68 -7.75 -15.92 14.20
N VAL A 69 -7.77 -14.75 13.56
CA VAL A 69 -6.87 -13.63 13.89
C VAL A 69 -7.11 -13.13 15.31
N ALA A 70 -8.36 -12.91 15.71
CA ALA A 70 -8.70 -12.46 17.05
C ALA A 70 -8.24 -13.47 18.11
N ALA A 71 -8.46 -14.76 17.88
CA ALA A 71 -8.02 -15.84 18.76
C ALA A 71 -6.48 -15.94 18.82
N PHE A 72 -5.80 -15.79 17.70
CA PHE A 72 -4.34 -15.81 17.62
C PHE A 72 -3.69 -14.66 18.39
N LEU A 73 -4.23 -13.44 18.21
CA LEU A 73 -3.72 -12.25 18.90
C LEU A 73 -4.05 -12.26 20.40
N GLY A 74 -5.21 -12.82 20.81
CA GLY A 74 -5.60 -12.93 22.20
C GLY A 74 -5.46 -11.60 22.95
N GLU A 75 -4.72 -11.58 24.06
CA GLU A 75 -4.46 -10.35 24.85
C GLU A 75 -3.65 -9.31 24.05
N GLY A 76 -2.89 -9.73 23.03
CA GLY A 76 -2.15 -8.85 22.13
C GLY A 76 -3.03 -7.92 21.29
N MET A 77 -4.34 -8.17 21.21
CA MET A 77 -5.32 -7.23 20.62
C MET A 77 -5.25 -5.86 21.29
N SER A 78 -4.99 -5.78 22.58
CA SER A 78 -4.88 -4.53 23.33
C SER A 78 -3.73 -3.62 22.88
N LEU A 79 -2.76 -4.18 22.18
CA LEU A 79 -1.63 -3.45 21.61
C LEU A 79 -1.90 -2.94 20.20
N ARG A 80 -2.97 -3.41 19.57
CA ARG A 80 -3.31 -3.02 18.20
C ARG A 80 -3.97 -1.66 18.16
N ARG A 81 -3.75 -0.93 17.07
CA ARG A 81 -4.15 0.48 16.93
C ARG A 81 -5.08 0.73 15.75
N THR A 82 -5.07 -0.15 14.75
CA THR A 82 -5.81 0.01 13.50
C THR A 82 -6.19 -1.36 12.96
N ILE A 83 -7.10 -1.38 11.98
CA ILE A 83 -7.40 -2.56 11.17
C ILE A 83 -6.81 -2.32 9.78
N PHE A 84 -6.00 -3.24 9.29
CA PHE A 84 -5.47 -3.19 7.93
C PHE A 84 -6.12 -4.28 7.07
N LEU A 85 -6.90 -3.87 6.08
CA LEU A 85 -7.56 -4.77 5.15
C LEU A 85 -6.57 -5.18 4.04
N GLY A 86 -6.05 -6.38 4.15
CA GLY A 86 -5.04 -6.94 3.24
C GLY A 86 -5.66 -7.88 2.19
N ASP A 87 -4.88 -8.44 1.29
CA ASP A 87 -3.43 -8.41 1.17
C ASP A 87 -2.95 -7.13 0.42
N ALA A 88 -2.43 -7.31 -0.80
CA ALA A 88 -1.82 -6.25 -1.59
C ALA A 88 -2.79 -5.20 -2.12
N ASN A 89 -4.04 -5.55 -2.35
CA ASN A 89 -5.00 -4.69 -3.07
C ASN A 89 -6.45 -5.05 -2.70
N ALA A 90 -6.81 -4.91 -1.42
CA ALA A 90 -8.14 -5.29 -0.95
C ALA A 90 -9.26 -4.41 -1.54
N LEU A 91 -8.98 -3.14 -1.85
CA LEU A 91 -9.99 -2.25 -2.40
C LEU A 91 -10.28 -2.45 -3.90
N VAL A 92 -9.62 -3.39 -4.56
CA VAL A 92 -10.02 -3.84 -5.91
C VAL A 92 -11.31 -4.68 -5.86
N ILE A 93 -11.70 -5.17 -4.69
CA ILE A 93 -12.94 -5.93 -4.50
C ILE A 93 -14.13 -5.05 -4.89
N PRO A 94 -15.03 -5.51 -5.81
CA PRO A 94 -16.26 -4.78 -6.15
C PRO A 94 -17.14 -4.51 -4.92
N MET A 95 -17.79 -3.35 -4.87
CA MET A 95 -18.59 -2.93 -3.71
C MET A 95 -19.59 -3.99 -3.22
N PRO A 96 -20.37 -4.69 -4.09
CA PRO A 96 -21.32 -5.72 -3.64
C PRO A 96 -20.67 -6.90 -2.91
N ARG A 97 -19.36 -7.14 -3.13
CA ARG A 97 -18.58 -8.19 -2.48
C ARG A 97 -17.80 -7.66 -1.28
N LEU A 98 -17.42 -6.38 -1.28
CA LEU A 98 -16.65 -5.74 -0.22
C LEU A 98 -17.52 -5.45 0.99
N LEU A 99 -18.74 -4.94 0.79
CA LEU A 99 -19.64 -4.56 1.90
C LEU A 99 -19.93 -5.71 2.89
N PRO A 100 -20.25 -6.93 2.45
CA PRO A 100 -20.43 -8.05 3.39
C PRO A 100 -19.18 -8.38 4.21
N LEU A 101 -17.96 -8.11 3.68
CA LEU A 101 -16.73 -8.31 4.44
C LEU A 101 -16.57 -7.23 5.51
N LEU A 102 -16.94 -5.99 5.21
CA LEU A 102 -16.94 -4.90 6.19
C LEU A 102 -17.97 -5.13 7.30
N ASP A 103 -19.16 -5.64 6.95
CA ASP A 103 -20.18 -6.02 7.94
C ASP A 103 -19.63 -7.04 8.94
N ILE A 104 -18.89 -8.04 8.45
CA ILE A 104 -18.23 -9.06 9.31
C ILE A 104 -17.21 -8.40 10.25
N ILE A 105 -16.43 -7.43 9.78
CA ILE A 105 -15.47 -6.72 10.65
C ILE A 105 -16.22 -6.00 11.77
N HIS A 106 -17.31 -5.30 11.46
CA HIS A 106 -18.13 -4.59 12.46
C HIS A 106 -18.88 -5.52 13.44
N GLU A 107 -19.21 -6.74 13.02
CA GLU A 107 -19.82 -7.73 13.88
C GLU A 107 -18.84 -8.36 14.89
N ASP A 108 -17.61 -8.60 14.47
CA ASP A 108 -16.63 -9.37 15.24
C ASP A 108 -15.56 -8.46 15.93
N LEU A 109 -15.42 -7.18 15.53
CA LEU A 109 -14.43 -6.23 16.07
C LEU A 109 -15.01 -4.84 16.30
N ASP A 110 -14.48 -4.13 17.30
CA ASP A 110 -14.78 -2.72 17.53
C ASP A 110 -13.89 -1.84 16.64
N VAL A 111 -14.42 -1.45 15.47
CA VAL A 111 -13.71 -0.66 14.46
C VAL A 111 -13.34 0.73 14.98
N GLU A 112 -14.18 1.33 15.83
CA GLU A 112 -13.91 2.67 16.39
C GLU A 112 -12.78 2.61 17.42
N ALA A 113 -12.83 1.67 18.34
CA ALA A 113 -11.77 1.45 19.33
C ALA A 113 -10.42 1.09 18.69
N LEU A 114 -10.45 0.41 17.52
CA LEU A 114 -9.28 0.10 16.71
C LEU A 114 -8.92 1.23 15.71
N GLY A 115 -9.42 2.47 15.89
CA GLY A 115 -9.00 3.62 15.10
C GLY A 115 -9.34 3.59 13.62
N GLY A 116 -10.18 2.64 13.17
CA GLY A 116 -10.67 2.54 11.80
C GLY A 116 -9.93 1.56 10.91
N ILE A 117 -10.32 1.56 9.64
CA ILE A 117 -9.86 0.63 8.60
C ILE A 117 -8.92 1.35 7.63
N TYR A 118 -7.85 0.66 7.27
CA TYR A 118 -6.81 1.08 6.35
C TYR A 118 -6.60 -0.01 5.30
N ALA A 119 -6.23 0.34 4.08
CA ALA A 119 -6.02 -0.64 3.01
C ALA A 119 -5.07 -0.13 1.94
N PHE A 120 -4.49 -1.06 1.18
CA PHE A 120 -3.89 -0.72 -0.09
C PHE A 120 -4.93 -0.65 -1.22
N LEU A 121 -4.70 0.26 -2.15
CA LEU A 121 -5.31 0.28 -3.47
C LEU A 121 -4.22 0.45 -4.51
N ASP A 122 -4.21 -0.43 -5.48
CA ASP A 122 -3.62 -0.14 -6.77
C ASP A 122 -4.59 0.77 -7.53
N GLY A 123 -4.25 2.05 -7.64
CA GLY A 123 -5.11 3.06 -8.29
C GLY A 123 -5.33 2.86 -9.77
N PHE A 124 -4.78 1.80 -10.35
CA PHE A 124 -4.67 1.60 -11.79
C PHE A 124 -5.45 0.38 -12.31
N SER A 125 -5.97 -0.47 -11.43
CA SER A 125 -6.59 -1.73 -11.83
C SER A 125 -7.94 -1.99 -11.20
N GLY A 126 -8.74 -2.80 -11.88
CA GLY A 126 -10.02 -3.26 -11.38
C GLY A 126 -11.17 -2.26 -11.56
N GLU A 127 -12.25 -2.50 -10.83
CA GLU A 127 -13.40 -1.60 -10.80
C GLU A 127 -13.04 -0.30 -10.10
N LYS A 128 -13.16 0.81 -10.82
CA LYS A 128 -12.93 2.15 -10.27
C LYS A 128 -14.09 2.50 -9.33
N LYS A 129 -13.76 2.78 -8.08
CA LYS A 129 -14.73 3.25 -7.10
C LYS A 129 -15.04 4.73 -7.31
N SER A 130 -16.31 5.07 -7.23
CA SER A 130 -16.79 6.44 -7.29
C SER A 130 -16.59 7.16 -5.95
N ARG A 131 -16.78 8.47 -5.95
CA ARG A 131 -16.84 9.28 -4.73
C ARG A 131 -17.88 8.76 -3.74
N GLU A 132 -19.06 8.35 -4.24
CA GLU A 132 -20.14 7.80 -3.43
C GLU A 132 -19.74 6.49 -2.76
N ASP A 133 -19.00 5.63 -3.48
CA ASP A 133 -18.45 4.40 -2.93
C ASP A 133 -17.46 4.70 -1.80
N TYR A 134 -16.51 5.62 -2.03
CA TYR A 134 -15.57 6.02 -0.97
C TYR A 134 -16.26 6.70 0.21
N ALA A 135 -17.31 7.50 -0.02
CA ALA A 135 -18.09 8.09 1.06
C ALA A 135 -18.86 7.02 1.87
N GLN A 136 -19.32 5.94 1.23
CA GLN A 136 -19.90 4.80 1.92
C GLN A 136 -18.84 4.06 2.74
N LEU A 137 -17.66 3.79 2.17
CA LEU A 137 -16.56 3.15 2.88
C LEU A 137 -16.05 3.99 4.06
N ALA A 138 -15.99 5.33 3.91
CA ALA A 138 -15.63 6.23 5.00
C ALA A 138 -16.61 6.13 6.18
N ARG A 139 -17.92 6.06 5.91
CA ARG A 139 -18.94 5.84 6.96
C ARG A 139 -18.78 4.48 7.65
N LEU A 140 -18.24 3.49 6.96
CA LEU A 140 -17.90 2.15 7.47
C LEU A 140 -16.49 2.10 8.07
N GLY A 141 -15.88 3.25 8.34
CA GLY A 141 -14.61 3.33 9.07
C GLY A 141 -13.35 3.34 8.23
N LEU A 142 -13.42 3.39 6.89
CA LEU A 142 -12.22 3.57 6.05
C LEU A 142 -11.61 4.95 6.30
N LYS A 143 -10.39 4.99 6.83
CA LYS A 143 -9.68 6.23 7.20
C LYS A 143 -8.64 6.65 6.18
N ARG A 144 -7.82 5.72 5.70
CA ARG A 144 -6.75 6.01 4.75
C ARG A 144 -6.56 4.87 3.76
N VAL A 145 -6.24 5.22 2.53
CA VAL A 145 -5.87 4.30 1.46
C VAL A 145 -4.44 4.56 1.01
N TYR A 146 -3.63 3.51 0.97
CA TYR A 146 -2.24 3.61 0.50
C TYR A 146 -2.17 3.20 -0.97
N ILE A 147 -1.48 4.03 -1.75
CA ILE A 147 -1.34 3.86 -3.20
C ILE A 147 0.15 3.80 -3.54
N GLY A 148 0.58 2.70 -4.13
CA GLY A 148 1.89 2.62 -4.77
C GLY A 148 1.90 3.46 -6.04
N LEU A 149 2.23 4.74 -5.94
CA LEU A 149 2.43 5.60 -7.09
C LEU A 149 3.70 5.21 -7.85
N GLU A 150 4.73 4.86 -7.10
CA GLU A 150 6.10 4.51 -7.50
C GLU A 150 6.78 5.65 -8.25
N SER A 151 6.18 6.18 -9.30
CA SER A 151 6.67 7.29 -10.11
C SER A 151 5.53 8.06 -10.77
N GLY A 152 5.75 9.32 -11.07
CA GLY A 152 4.91 10.10 -11.96
C GLY A 152 5.25 9.92 -13.45
N ASP A 153 6.38 9.28 -13.76
CA ASP A 153 6.83 9.05 -15.14
C ASP A 153 6.19 7.79 -15.74
N PRO A 154 5.33 7.92 -16.78
CA PRO A 154 4.66 6.77 -17.40
C PRO A 154 5.61 5.79 -18.08
N GLU A 155 6.78 6.28 -18.60
CA GLU A 155 7.76 5.39 -19.23
C GLU A 155 8.49 4.56 -18.17
N LEU A 156 8.81 5.16 -17.01
CA LEU A 156 9.36 4.41 -15.88
C LEU A 156 8.34 3.38 -15.35
N LEU A 157 7.06 3.74 -15.22
CA LEU A 157 6.03 2.78 -14.81
C LEU A 157 5.91 1.61 -15.80
N ARG A 158 6.08 1.87 -17.11
CA ARG A 158 6.11 0.82 -18.13
C ARG A 158 7.31 -0.12 -17.96
N LEU A 159 8.50 0.42 -17.69
CA LEU A 159 9.69 -0.37 -17.37
C LEU A 159 9.47 -1.25 -16.12
N LEU A 160 8.87 -0.68 -15.09
CA LEU A 160 8.51 -1.37 -13.85
C LEU A 160 7.37 -2.38 -14.01
N LYS A 161 6.76 -2.45 -15.19
CA LYS A 161 5.51 -3.19 -15.47
C LYS A 161 4.42 -2.89 -14.44
N LYS A 162 4.45 -1.67 -13.90
CA LYS A 162 3.38 -1.17 -13.03
C LYS A 162 2.15 -0.85 -13.90
N PRO A 163 0.99 -1.41 -13.59
CA PRO A 163 -0.21 -1.18 -14.41
C PRO A 163 -0.76 0.23 -14.25
N GLY A 164 -1.41 0.74 -15.30
CA GLY A 164 -2.13 2.00 -15.30
C GLY A 164 -1.26 3.22 -15.65
N HIS A 165 -1.85 4.39 -15.49
CA HIS A 165 -1.25 5.68 -15.82
C HIS A 165 -1.32 6.62 -14.60
N PRO A 166 -0.35 7.52 -14.36
CA PRO A 166 -0.38 8.46 -13.22
C PRO A 166 -1.68 9.28 -13.09
N ALA A 167 -2.34 9.59 -14.23
CA ALA A 167 -3.63 10.26 -14.22
C ALA A 167 -4.75 9.44 -13.52
N ASP A 168 -4.66 8.11 -13.53
CA ASP A 168 -5.62 7.26 -12.80
C ASP A 168 -5.45 7.43 -11.29
N ALA A 169 -4.20 7.53 -10.81
CA ALA A 169 -3.91 7.80 -9.41
C ALA A 169 -4.41 9.18 -8.99
N ILE A 170 -4.19 10.22 -9.81
CA ILE A 170 -4.72 11.57 -9.55
C ILE A 170 -6.24 11.52 -9.40
N THR A 171 -6.93 10.84 -10.32
CA THR A 171 -8.39 10.70 -10.28
C THR A 171 -8.84 9.98 -9.02
N ALA A 172 -8.24 8.84 -8.68
CA ALA A 172 -8.58 8.07 -7.49
C ALA A 172 -8.38 8.89 -6.20
N VAL A 173 -7.26 9.63 -6.10
CA VAL A 173 -6.98 10.51 -4.95
C VAL A 173 -8.03 11.61 -4.84
N ARG A 174 -8.42 12.25 -5.93
CA ARG A 174 -9.47 13.28 -5.93
C ARG A 174 -10.82 12.74 -5.43
N GLU A 175 -11.21 11.55 -5.87
CA GLU A 175 -12.46 10.90 -5.41
C GLU A 175 -12.39 10.53 -3.91
N MET A 176 -11.26 10.00 -3.43
CA MET A 176 -11.06 9.67 -2.02
C MET A 176 -11.10 10.92 -1.15
N LYS A 177 -10.34 11.96 -1.50
CA LYS A 177 -10.30 13.24 -0.75
C LYS A 177 -11.66 13.91 -0.73
N ALA A 178 -12.38 13.93 -1.85
CA ALA A 178 -13.75 14.47 -1.93
C ALA A 178 -14.75 13.67 -1.06
N ALA A 179 -14.45 12.43 -0.73
CA ALA A 179 -15.23 11.57 0.17
C ALA A 179 -14.77 11.60 1.64
N GLY A 180 -13.75 12.39 1.97
CA GLY A 180 -13.19 12.48 3.33
C GLY A 180 -12.27 11.31 3.71
N VAL A 181 -11.71 10.59 2.73
CA VAL A 181 -10.74 9.52 2.95
C VAL A 181 -9.33 10.08 2.72
N ALA A 182 -8.45 9.91 3.70
CA ALA A 182 -7.04 10.28 3.57
C ALA A 182 -6.28 9.31 2.66
N VAL A 183 -5.14 9.74 2.14
CA VAL A 183 -4.28 8.92 1.29
C VAL A 183 -2.86 8.83 1.81
N GLY A 184 -2.19 7.70 1.51
CA GLY A 184 -0.76 7.51 1.67
C GLY A 184 -0.16 7.17 0.31
N LEU A 185 0.74 8.01 -0.19
CA LEU A 185 1.35 7.83 -1.50
C LEU A 185 2.76 7.29 -1.34
N ILE A 186 3.10 6.23 -2.06
CA ILE A 186 4.42 5.62 -2.01
C ILE A 186 5.15 5.93 -3.31
N VAL A 187 6.35 6.51 -3.20
CA VAL A 187 7.26 6.84 -4.31
C VAL A 187 8.51 5.99 -4.17
N LEU A 188 8.92 5.34 -5.26
CA LEU A 188 10.02 4.38 -5.28
C LEU A 188 11.32 5.05 -5.76
N LEU A 189 12.15 5.48 -4.82
CA LEU A 189 13.43 6.14 -5.13
C LEU A 189 14.43 5.16 -5.73
N GLY A 190 15.23 5.63 -6.67
CA GLY A 190 16.28 4.86 -7.35
C GLY A 190 15.79 4.03 -8.53
N ALA A 191 14.48 3.89 -8.72
CA ALA A 191 13.94 3.17 -9.86
C ALA A 191 14.34 3.83 -11.19
N GLY A 192 14.75 3.00 -12.18
CA GLY A 192 15.18 3.47 -13.50
C GLY A 192 16.60 4.03 -13.54
N GLY A 193 17.31 4.14 -12.40
CA GLY A 193 18.67 4.62 -12.33
C GLY A 193 18.85 6.02 -12.91
N HIS A 194 20.10 6.35 -13.33
CA HIS A 194 20.43 7.67 -13.89
C HIS A 194 19.64 8.00 -15.16
N GLN A 195 19.24 6.99 -15.94
CA GLN A 195 18.50 7.20 -17.18
C GLN A 195 17.12 7.83 -16.97
N PHE A 196 16.49 7.54 -15.83
CA PHE A 196 15.17 8.07 -15.48
C PHE A 196 15.20 9.12 -14.37
N GLU A 197 16.36 9.42 -13.78
CA GLU A 197 16.47 10.29 -12.60
C GLU A 197 15.71 11.61 -12.77
N ARG A 198 15.98 12.33 -13.86
CA ARG A 198 15.37 13.63 -14.11
C ARG A 198 13.86 13.53 -14.39
N SER A 199 13.44 12.61 -15.25
CA SER A 199 12.02 12.45 -15.61
C SER A 199 11.21 11.95 -14.42
N HIS A 200 11.76 11.01 -13.65
CA HIS A 200 11.15 10.52 -12.42
C HIS A 200 10.90 11.68 -11.44
N VAL A 201 11.89 12.52 -11.16
CA VAL A 201 11.73 13.68 -10.26
C VAL A 201 10.68 14.65 -10.80
N CYS A 202 10.83 15.12 -12.05
CA CYS A 202 9.97 16.16 -12.62
C CYS A 202 8.50 15.70 -12.73
N GLU A 203 8.28 14.48 -13.24
CA GLU A 203 6.93 13.95 -13.42
C GLU A 203 6.27 13.57 -12.08
N THR A 204 7.04 13.07 -11.10
CA THR A 204 6.51 12.78 -9.78
C THR A 204 6.06 14.07 -9.07
N ILE A 205 6.87 15.13 -9.12
CA ILE A 205 6.49 16.46 -8.61
C ILE A 205 5.20 16.94 -9.28
N ARG A 206 5.12 16.85 -10.61
CA ARG A 206 3.92 17.26 -11.36
C ARG A 206 2.68 16.50 -10.89
N VAL A 207 2.77 15.18 -10.81
CA VAL A 207 1.64 14.32 -10.43
C VAL A 207 1.19 14.57 -9.00
N LEU A 208 2.12 14.69 -8.05
CA LEU A 208 1.80 14.95 -6.65
C LEU A 208 1.18 16.34 -6.47
N ASN A 209 1.67 17.37 -7.20
CA ASN A 209 1.12 18.72 -7.16
C ASN A 209 -0.28 18.85 -7.80
N GLU A 210 -0.70 17.88 -8.61
CA GLU A 210 -2.07 17.82 -9.15
C GLU A 210 -3.07 17.17 -8.19
N MET A 211 -2.61 16.54 -7.12
CA MET A 211 -3.44 15.89 -6.11
C MET A 211 -3.83 16.88 -4.99
N PRO A 212 -5.07 16.87 -4.49
CA PRO A 212 -5.53 17.75 -3.41
C PRO A 212 -5.10 17.21 -2.04
N LEU A 213 -3.78 17.10 -1.83
CA LEU A 213 -3.19 16.58 -0.59
C LEU A 213 -3.26 17.63 0.52
N ASP A 214 -3.42 17.17 1.76
CA ASP A 214 -3.50 18.00 2.96
C ASP A 214 -2.77 17.36 4.16
N ALA A 215 -2.93 17.93 5.36
CA ALA A 215 -2.23 17.50 6.57
C ALA A 215 -2.60 16.08 7.05
N ASP A 216 -3.71 15.52 6.59
CA ASP A 216 -4.12 14.16 6.93
C ASP A 216 -3.45 13.10 6.04
N ASP A 217 -2.76 13.52 4.98
CA ASP A 217 -2.15 12.62 4.01
C ASP A 217 -0.69 12.31 4.32
N LEU A 218 -0.20 11.23 3.72
CA LEU A 218 1.19 10.78 3.84
C LEU A 218 1.84 10.66 2.46
N ILE A 219 3.13 11.01 2.38
CA ILE A 219 4.00 10.68 1.27
C ILE A 219 5.16 9.87 1.82
N TYR A 220 5.28 8.64 1.39
CA TYR A 220 6.37 7.75 1.74
C TYR A 220 7.38 7.63 0.61
N PHE A 221 8.63 7.94 0.90
CA PHE A 221 9.75 7.59 0.04
C PHE A 221 10.32 6.23 0.46
N SER A 222 10.18 5.24 -0.42
CA SER A 222 10.76 3.91 -0.29
C SER A 222 11.90 3.75 -1.29
N GLU A 223 13.05 3.25 -0.87
CA GLU A 223 14.13 2.95 -1.80
C GLU A 223 13.90 1.63 -2.53
N LEU A 224 14.26 1.59 -3.80
CA LEU A 224 14.33 0.34 -4.54
C LEU A 224 15.45 -0.53 -3.96
N ILE A 225 15.07 -1.66 -3.37
CA ILE A 225 16.00 -2.67 -2.87
C ILE A 225 16.03 -3.83 -3.86
N GLU A 226 17.11 -3.96 -4.57
CA GLU A 226 17.32 -5.06 -5.49
C GLU A 226 17.62 -6.35 -4.72
N SER A 227 16.97 -7.44 -5.11
CA SER A 227 17.19 -8.78 -4.56
C SER A 227 17.45 -9.78 -5.68
N GLU A 228 18.18 -10.86 -5.36
CA GLU A 228 18.44 -11.94 -6.30
C GLU A 228 17.12 -12.53 -6.83
N GLY A 229 17.05 -12.71 -8.14
CA GLY A 229 15.85 -13.22 -8.83
C GLY A 229 14.73 -12.21 -9.03
N MET A 230 14.91 -10.94 -8.61
CA MET A 230 13.97 -9.88 -8.90
C MET A 230 13.98 -9.55 -10.41
N PRO A 231 12.83 -9.58 -11.11
CA PRO A 231 12.78 -9.32 -12.55
C PRO A 231 13.29 -7.94 -12.95
N TYR A 232 13.25 -6.96 -12.04
CA TYR A 232 13.82 -5.63 -12.26
C TYR A 232 15.30 -5.70 -12.58
N VAL A 233 16.08 -6.53 -11.90
CA VAL A 233 17.53 -6.68 -12.12
C VAL A 233 17.80 -7.10 -13.56
N GLN A 234 17.04 -8.04 -14.09
CA GLN A 234 17.15 -8.46 -15.49
C GLN A 234 16.76 -7.32 -16.45
N SER A 235 15.64 -6.64 -16.20
CA SER A 235 15.20 -5.51 -17.02
C SER A 235 16.23 -4.36 -17.00
N ALA A 236 16.78 -4.04 -15.84
CA ALA A 236 17.80 -3.02 -15.67
C ALA A 236 19.09 -3.35 -16.45
N PHE A 237 19.50 -4.62 -16.44
CA PHE A 237 20.63 -5.09 -17.23
C PHE A 237 20.39 -4.96 -18.74
N GLU A 238 19.22 -5.40 -19.22
CA GLU A 238 18.82 -5.33 -20.64
C GLU A 238 18.78 -3.88 -21.15
N GLU A 239 18.22 -2.96 -20.35
CA GLU A 239 18.13 -1.53 -20.65
C GLU A 239 19.41 -0.76 -20.31
N ARG A 240 20.44 -1.43 -19.79
CA ARG A 240 21.74 -0.87 -19.37
C ARG A 240 21.59 0.29 -18.38
N LEU A 241 20.66 0.14 -17.45
CA LEU A 241 20.46 1.15 -16.41
C LEU A 241 21.67 1.22 -15.48
N GLN A 242 22.03 2.43 -15.10
CA GLN A 242 23.07 2.69 -14.11
C GLN A 242 22.39 3.03 -12.78
N PRO A 243 22.50 2.18 -11.74
CA PRO A 243 21.81 2.40 -10.47
C PRO A 243 22.31 3.67 -9.78
N LEU A 244 21.40 4.37 -9.10
CA LEU A 244 21.76 5.47 -8.22
C LEU A 244 22.45 4.95 -6.95
N THR A 245 23.46 5.66 -6.48
CA THR A 245 24.05 5.46 -5.16
C THR A 245 23.05 5.83 -4.06
N SER A 246 23.34 5.45 -2.81
CA SER A 246 22.48 5.82 -1.66
C SER A 246 22.36 7.34 -1.51
N ASP A 247 23.45 8.09 -1.67
CA ASP A 247 23.43 9.56 -1.57
C ASP A 247 22.59 10.19 -2.69
N GLU A 248 22.66 9.66 -3.91
CA GLU A 248 21.86 10.12 -5.04
C GLU A 248 20.37 9.83 -4.85
N ARG A 249 20.01 8.70 -4.24
CA ARG A 249 18.60 8.40 -3.86
C ARG A 249 18.08 9.37 -2.80
N ILE A 250 18.92 9.70 -1.81
CA ILE A 250 18.60 10.71 -0.82
C ILE A 250 18.32 12.05 -1.49
N LEU A 251 19.24 12.49 -2.36
CA LEU A 251 19.10 13.73 -3.11
C LEU A 251 17.86 13.73 -4.01
N GLN A 252 17.57 12.61 -4.68
CA GLN A 252 16.37 12.45 -5.50
C GLN A 252 15.09 12.70 -4.69
N GLY A 253 14.98 12.13 -3.49
CA GLY A 253 13.85 12.36 -2.60
C GLY A 253 13.75 13.82 -2.13
N GLU A 254 14.88 14.46 -1.80
CA GLU A 254 14.94 15.87 -1.42
C GLU A 254 14.51 16.78 -2.58
N MET A 255 14.94 16.49 -3.80
CA MET A 255 14.51 17.25 -4.98
C MET A 255 13.00 17.13 -5.22
N ILE A 256 12.42 15.94 -5.04
CA ILE A 256 10.97 15.76 -5.13
C ILE A 256 10.30 16.61 -4.04
N GLU A 257 10.69 16.45 -2.78
CA GLU A 257 10.11 17.17 -1.65
C GLU A 257 10.14 18.70 -1.84
N GLN A 258 11.28 19.26 -2.27
CA GLN A 258 11.45 20.69 -2.55
C GLN A 258 10.56 21.20 -3.69
N GLY A 259 10.18 20.33 -4.63
CA GLY A 259 9.30 20.66 -5.75
C GLY A 259 7.81 20.61 -5.42
N LEU A 260 7.43 20.07 -4.24
CA LEU A 260 6.03 19.96 -3.84
C LEU A 260 5.46 21.31 -3.42
N ARG A 261 4.17 21.50 -3.73
CA ARG A 261 3.41 22.72 -3.43
C ARG A 261 2.07 22.33 -2.84
N PHE A 262 1.82 22.78 -1.63
CA PHE A 262 0.58 22.51 -0.92
C PHE A 262 -0.18 23.82 -0.69
N THR A 263 -1.51 23.72 -0.56
CA THR A 263 -2.35 24.89 -0.27
C THR A 263 -2.26 25.24 1.22
N GLU A 264 -2.16 26.52 1.55
CA GLU A 264 -2.12 26.98 2.95
C GLU A 264 -3.35 26.50 3.75
N ALA A 265 -4.52 26.44 3.12
CA ALA A 265 -5.77 26.04 3.78
C ALA A 265 -5.82 24.55 4.15
N GLY A 266 -5.15 23.67 3.39
CA GLY A 266 -5.15 22.21 3.63
C GLY A 266 -4.02 21.74 4.56
N GLY A 267 -3.00 22.57 4.75
CA GLY A 267 -1.76 22.17 5.44
C GLY A 267 -0.87 21.29 4.55
N THR A 268 0.18 20.76 5.16
CA THR A 268 1.22 19.97 4.47
C THR A 268 1.10 18.51 4.85
N PRO A 269 1.06 17.58 3.89
CA PRO A 269 1.10 16.16 4.17
C PRO A 269 2.39 15.78 4.91
N HIS A 270 2.32 14.75 5.72
CA HIS A 270 3.51 14.23 6.38
C HIS A 270 4.37 13.45 5.39
N ILE A 271 5.64 13.85 5.24
CA ILE A 271 6.60 13.20 4.34
C ILE A 271 7.57 12.39 5.19
N SER A 272 7.77 11.12 4.83
CA SER A 272 8.66 10.22 5.55
C SER A 272 9.39 9.27 4.61
N ARG A 273 10.56 8.82 5.03
CA ARG A 273 11.31 7.74 4.37
C ARG A 273 11.23 6.50 5.20
N TYR A 274 11.18 5.34 4.56
CA TYR A 274 11.26 4.07 5.27
C TYR A 274 12.08 3.04 4.49
N ASP A 275 12.68 2.14 5.22
CA ASP A 275 13.41 1.00 4.67
C ASP A 275 12.53 -0.24 4.78
N ILE A 276 12.17 -0.81 3.65
CA ILE A 276 11.33 -2.00 3.58
C ILE A 276 11.94 -3.23 4.27
N ARG A 277 13.28 -3.24 4.47
CA ARG A 277 13.99 -4.31 5.17
C ARG A 277 13.73 -4.32 6.66
N GLU A 278 13.23 -3.23 7.23
CA GLU A 278 12.88 -3.11 8.64
C GLU A 278 11.49 -3.69 8.96
N PHE A 279 10.72 -4.07 7.94
CA PHE A 279 9.39 -4.62 8.12
C PHE A 279 9.43 -6.03 8.69
N VAL A 280 8.74 -6.24 9.81
CA VAL A 280 8.49 -7.54 10.46
C VAL A 280 7.05 -7.57 10.95
N TYR A 281 6.28 -8.57 10.50
CA TYR A 281 4.91 -8.80 10.95
C TYR A 281 4.69 -10.26 11.32
#